data_e1a1a253684352ab9e4569667456b935
#
_entry.id   e1a1a253684352ab9e4569667456b935
#
_cell.length_a   1.000
_cell.length_b   1.000
_cell.length_c   1.000
_cell.angle_alpha   90.00
_cell.angle_beta   90.00
_cell.angle_gamma   90.00
#
_symmetry.space_group_name_H-M   'P 1'
#
loop_
_entity.id
_entity.type
_entity.pdbx_description
1 polymer ?
#
loop_
_entity_poly.entity_id
_entity_poly.type
_entity_poly.pdbx_seq_one_letter_code
_entity_poly.pdbx_strand_id
1 'polypeptide(L)'
;MPNLPELAYNADGLVPCIVQDADTREVLMMAWMSAESLSLTLERGETVFWSRSRQELWHKGATSGNVQKVVELRYDCDADTLLA
;
A
#
# COMPACT_ATOMS: atom_id res chain seq x y z
N MET A 1 14.25 1.54 -0.09
CA MET A 1 13.07 1.54 -0.95
C MET A 1 13.37 2.25 -2.24
N PRO A 2 12.88 1.76 -3.39
CA PRO A 2 13.09 2.44 -4.64
C PRO A 2 12.35 3.78 -4.65
N ASN A 3 12.87 4.71 -5.44
CA ASN A 3 12.19 5.97 -5.66
C ASN A 3 10.94 5.72 -6.52
N LEU A 4 9.81 6.19 -6.06
CA LEU A 4 8.57 6.10 -6.81
C LEU A 4 8.35 7.38 -7.61
N PRO A 5 7.72 7.27 -8.79
CA PRO A 5 7.30 8.46 -9.52
C PRO A 5 6.14 9.14 -8.78
N GLU A 6 5.77 10.30 -9.25
CA GLU A 6 4.55 10.93 -8.78
C GLU A 6 3.36 10.07 -9.22
N LEU A 7 2.58 9.58 -8.24
CA LEU A 7 1.47 8.69 -8.53
C LEU A 7 0.22 9.44 -8.97
N ALA A 8 -0.57 8.78 -9.80
CA ALA A 8 -1.84 9.32 -10.27
C ALA A 8 -2.96 8.94 -9.29
N TYR A 9 -3.10 9.73 -8.22
CA TYR A 9 -4.16 9.53 -7.24
C TYR A 9 -5.53 9.85 -7.84
N ASN A 10 -6.57 9.15 -7.36
CA ASN A 10 -7.93 9.43 -7.80
C ASN A 10 -8.45 10.73 -7.17
N ALA A 11 -9.74 11.05 -7.42
CA ALA A 11 -10.34 12.29 -6.93
C ALA A 11 -10.35 12.40 -5.39
N ASP A 12 -10.27 11.27 -4.70
CA ASP A 12 -10.24 11.23 -3.23
C ASP A 12 -8.81 11.23 -2.68
N GLY A 13 -7.81 11.36 -3.54
CA GLY A 13 -6.41 11.33 -3.15
C GLY A 13 -5.92 9.94 -2.80
N LEU A 14 -6.52 8.89 -3.39
CA LEU A 14 -6.21 7.51 -3.10
C LEU A 14 -5.73 6.78 -4.35
N VAL A 15 -4.90 5.76 -4.12
CA VAL A 15 -4.43 4.84 -5.16
C VAL A 15 -4.64 3.41 -4.65
N PRO A 16 -5.13 2.48 -5.49
CA PRO A 16 -5.26 1.10 -5.06
C PRO A 16 -3.89 0.45 -4.91
N CYS A 17 -3.77 -0.42 -3.91
CA CYS A 17 -2.57 -1.20 -3.68
C CYS A 17 -2.94 -2.67 -3.60
N ILE A 18 -2.41 -3.45 -4.54
CA ILE A 18 -2.58 -4.90 -4.54
C ILE A 18 -1.43 -5.49 -3.74
N VAL A 19 -1.74 -6.33 -2.77
CA VAL A 19 -0.73 -6.98 -1.93
C VAL A 19 -0.56 -8.42 -2.40
N GLN A 20 0.67 -8.80 -2.68
CA GLN A 20 1.04 -10.10 -3.20
C GLN A 20 2.09 -10.74 -2.30
N ASP A 21 1.97 -12.03 -2.07
CA ASP A 21 2.98 -12.78 -1.32
C ASP A 21 4.28 -12.82 -2.14
N ALA A 22 5.40 -12.44 -1.52
CA ALA A 22 6.68 -12.35 -2.22
C ALA A 22 7.23 -13.72 -2.65
N ASP A 23 6.88 -14.78 -1.93
CA ASP A 23 7.38 -16.13 -2.20
C ASP A 23 6.48 -16.89 -3.17
N THR A 24 5.18 -16.90 -2.92
CA THR A 24 4.23 -17.69 -3.72
C THR A 24 3.63 -16.91 -4.88
N ARG A 25 3.70 -15.59 -4.83
CA ARG A 25 3.08 -14.66 -5.78
C ARG A 25 1.55 -14.69 -5.77
N GLU A 26 0.97 -15.24 -4.71
CA GLU A 26 -0.46 -15.16 -4.54
C GLU A 26 -0.89 -13.75 -4.18
N VAL A 27 -2.00 -13.30 -4.77
CA VAL A 27 -2.61 -12.03 -4.38
C VAL A 27 -3.32 -12.23 -3.06
N LEU A 28 -2.93 -11.47 -2.04
CA LEU A 28 -3.46 -11.61 -0.69
C LEU A 28 -4.65 -10.70 -0.44
N MET A 29 -4.58 -9.47 -0.93
CA MET A 29 -5.65 -8.49 -0.73
C MET A 29 -5.45 -7.27 -1.62
N MET A 30 -6.44 -6.40 -1.64
CA MET A 30 -6.32 -5.07 -2.22
C MET A 30 -6.89 -4.06 -1.23
N ALA A 31 -6.21 -2.95 -1.06
CA ALA A 31 -6.69 -1.86 -0.23
C ALA A 31 -6.21 -0.53 -0.84
N TRP A 32 -6.59 0.57 -0.21
CA TRP A 32 -6.30 1.90 -0.73
C TRP A 32 -5.18 2.57 0.07
N MET A 33 -4.36 3.34 -0.61
CA MET A 33 -3.31 4.14 0.02
C MET A 33 -3.49 5.61 -0.33
N SER A 34 -3.35 6.47 0.67
CA SER A 34 -3.20 7.90 0.47
C SER A 34 -1.70 8.23 0.35
N ALA A 35 -1.36 9.46 -0.01
CA ALA A 35 0.03 9.88 -0.03
C ALA A 35 0.68 9.71 1.34
N GLU A 36 -0.07 9.99 2.41
CA GLU A 36 0.41 9.83 3.77
C GLU A 36 0.63 8.35 4.15
N SER A 37 -0.33 7.47 3.82
CA SER A 37 -0.19 6.04 4.13
C SER A 37 0.97 5.42 3.35
N LEU A 38 1.16 5.83 2.09
CA LEU A 38 2.29 5.37 1.29
C LEU A 38 3.62 5.82 1.91
N SER A 39 3.70 7.07 2.35
CA SER A 39 4.89 7.59 3.03
C SER A 39 5.22 6.79 4.28
N LEU A 40 4.20 6.47 5.09
CA LEU A 40 4.37 5.65 6.29
C LEU A 40 4.78 4.22 5.94
N THR A 41 4.25 3.66 4.86
CA THR A 41 4.64 2.33 4.38
C THR A 41 6.13 2.31 4.03
N LEU A 42 6.60 3.32 3.32
CA LEU A 42 8.02 3.41 2.94
C LEU A 42 8.91 3.59 4.17
N GLU A 43 8.47 4.39 5.12
CA GLU A 43 9.24 4.66 6.34
C GLU A 43 9.32 3.44 7.24
N ARG A 44 8.22 2.72 7.43
CA ARG A 44 8.14 1.60 8.35
C ARG A 44 8.54 0.26 7.75
N GLY A 45 8.49 0.14 6.42
CA GLY A 45 8.73 -1.14 5.76
C GLY A 45 7.59 -2.14 5.95
N GLU A 46 6.43 -1.68 6.39
CA GLU A 46 5.22 -2.47 6.59
C GLU A 46 4.04 -1.74 5.98
N THR A 47 3.02 -2.50 5.53
CA THR A 47 1.90 -1.89 4.81
C THR A 47 1.03 -1.04 5.74
N VAL A 48 0.80 0.19 5.33
CA VAL A 48 -0.12 1.12 5.97
C VAL A 48 -1.09 1.60 4.90
N PHE A 49 -2.38 1.40 5.14
CA PHE A 49 -3.43 1.73 4.20
C PHE A 49 -4.30 2.87 4.69
N TRP A 50 -5.15 3.38 3.80
CA TRP A 50 -6.21 4.31 4.15
C TRP A 50 -7.54 3.55 4.17
N SER A 51 -8.22 3.55 5.31
CA SER A 51 -9.54 2.94 5.42
C SER A 51 -10.61 3.93 4.97
N ARG A 52 -11.25 3.65 3.84
CA ARG A 52 -12.30 4.53 3.32
C ARG A 52 -13.55 4.54 4.20
N SER A 53 -13.90 3.39 4.78
CA SER A 53 -15.07 3.27 5.63
C SER A 53 -14.90 3.98 6.97
N ARG A 54 -13.69 3.97 7.52
CA ARG A 54 -13.40 4.60 8.80
C ARG A 54 -12.81 6.00 8.68
N GLN A 55 -12.38 6.38 7.47
CA GLN A 55 -11.71 7.65 7.21
C GLN A 55 -10.48 7.83 8.10
N GLU A 56 -9.66 6.79 8.20
CA GLU A 56 -8.46 6.81 9.02
C GLU A 56 -7.35 5.93 8.43
N LEU A 57 -6.13 6.13 8.90
CA LEU A 57 -5.00 5.28 8.55
C LEU A 57 -5.17 3.91 9.21
N TRP A 58 -4.74 2.88 8.48
CA TRP A 58 -4.83 1.50 8.94
C TRP A 58 -3.50 0.79 8.72
N HIS A 59 -2.76 0.55 9.79
CA HIS A 59 -1.54 -0.26 9.78
C HIS A 59 -1.93 -1.73 9.84
N LYS A 60 -1.79 -2.44 8.72
CA LYS A 60 -2.18 -3.85 8.62
C LYS A 60 -1.44 -4.69 9.65
N GLY A 61 -2.19 -5.40 10.48
CA GLY A 61 -1.64 -6.27 11.50
C GLY A 61 -1.32 -5.60 12.83
N ALA A 62 -1.54 -4.28 12.96
CA ALA A 62 -1.25 -3.57 14.20
C ALA A 62 -2.02 -4.13 15.39
N THR A 63 -3.25 -4.61 15.17
CA THR A 63 -4.09 -5.20 16.22
C THR A 63 -3.94 -6.71 16.28
N SER A 64 -3.90 -7.37 15.12
CA SER A 64 -3.87 -8.84 15.04
C SER A 64 -2.46 -9.42 15.17
N GLY A 65 -1.43 -8.61 15.02
CA GLY A 65 -0.04 -9.06 14.99
C GLY A 65 0.43 -9.61 13.64
N ASN A 66 -0.44 -9.64 12.65
CA ASN A 66 -0.12 -10.16 11.31
C ASN A 66 0.29 -9.04 10.37
N VAL A 67 1.38 -8.35 10.71
CA VAL A 67 1.91 -7.26 9.86
C VAL A 67 2.42 -7.81 8.54
N GLN A 68 2.38 -6.96 7.51
CA GLN A 68 2.91 -7.29 6.20
C GLN A 68 4.18 -6.48 5.96
N LYS A 69 5.32 -7.16 5.97
CA LYS A 69 6.61 -6.52 5.67
C LYS A 69 6.73 -6.36 4.17
N VAL A 70 7.07 -5.14 3.75
CA VAL A 70 7.22 -4.84 2.32
C VAL A 70 8.58 -5.29 1.85
N VAL A 71 8.61 -6.27 0.95
CA VAL A 71 9.83 -6.74 0.30
C VAL A 71 10.13 -5.87 -0.91
N GLU A 72 9.10 -5.56 -1.68
CA GLU A 72 9.22 -4.79 -2.90
C GLU A 72 7.94 -3.99 -3.13
N LEU A 73 8.06 -2.81 -3.69
CA LEU A 73 6.92 -1.97 -4.02
C LEU A 73 7.04 -1.55 -5.48
N ARG A 74 6.04 -1.91 -6.27
CA ARG A 74 6.00 -1.62 -7.70
C ARG A 74 4.78 -0.76 -8.04
N TYR A 75 4.82 -0.15 -9.20
CA TYR A 75 3.70 0.64 -9.74
C TYR A 75 3.46 0.22 -11.19
N ASP A 76 2.23 0.42 -11.66
CA ASP A 76 1.91 0.07 -13.04
C ASP A 76 2.34 1.18 -14.01
N CYS A 77 2.12 0.96 -15.31
CA CYS A 77 2.62 1.86 -16.35
C CYS A 77 2.02 3.28 -16.29
N ASP A 78 0.83 3.42 -15.71
CA ASP A 78 0.16 4.71 -15.57
C ASP A 78 0.42 5.35 -14.21
N ALA A 79 1.15 4.67 -13.32
CA ALA A 79 1.43 5.10 -11.96
C ALA A 79 0.15 5.36 -11.15
N ASP A 80 -0.91 4.61 -11.43
CA ASP A 80 -2.20 4.74 -10.75
C ASP A 80 -2.58 3.51 -9.91
N THR A 81 -1.70 2.50 -9.84
CA THR A 81 -1.90 1.28 -9.05
C THR A 81 -0.56 0.82 -8.50
N LEU A 82 -0.56 0.37 -7.25
CA LEU A 82 0.64 -0.16 -6.59
C LEU A 82 0.53 -1.67 -6.42
N LEU A 83 1.70 -2.33 -6.43
CA LEU A 83 1.85 -3.74 -6.10
C LEU A 83 2.89 -3.87 -5.00
N ALA A 84 2.48 -4.35 -3.84
CA ALA A 84 3.34 -4.50 -2.68
C ALA A 84 3.68 -5.96 -2.37
#